data_2e0c09721bd3d9643c2eadec9f94b28a
#
_entry.id   2e0c09721bd3d9643c2eadec9f94b28a
#
_cell.length_a   1.000
_cell.length_b   1.000
_cell.length_c   1.000
_cell.angle_alpha   90.00
_cell.angle_beta   90.00
_cell.angle_gamma   90.00
#
_symmetry.space_group_name_H-M   'P 1'
#
loop_
_entity.id
_entity.type
_entity.pdbx_description
1 polymer ?
#
loop_
_entity_poly.entity_id
_entity_poly.type
_entity_poly.pdbx_seq_one_letter_code
_entity_poly.pdbx_strand_id
1 'polypeptide(L)'
;PEKYKPQYGAWCAYAVSLGRVAPIDVNTFSIVNGRLFIQHNQRAVNGWNKDVPGNIVLADKYWPKVSGKKGSQITTDAEKAFVNNSDENGVILQGYDAVAYFSQMKPVKGDGKYFARYNGATYWFSSEQNQTMFKEHPEMFAPLYGGFGSYGISQNKFHPVKPELFQIVDGHLIIHHSQEDFAEFNKDIPGNIAKANMNWPELVKKNAGKKIN
;
A
#
# COMPACT_ATOMS: atom_id res chain seq x y z
N PRO A 1 6.86 10.80 -28.82
CA PRO A 1 6.61 10.26 -27.45
C PRO A 1 6.48 11.35 -26.40
N GLU A 2 7.29 12.45 -26.45
CA GLU A 2 7.25 13.53 -25.44
C GLU A 2 5.85 14.20 -25.34
N LYS A 3 5.16 14.38 -26.45
CA LYS A 3 3.82 14.98 -26.52
C LYS A 3 2.76 14.26 -25.67
N TYR A 4 2.97 12.97 -25.39
CA TYR A 4 2.01 12.12 -24.64
C TYR A 4 2.48 11.76 -23.24
N LYS A 5 3.65 12.28 -22.81
CA LYS A 5 4.11 12.06 -21.45
C LYS A 5 3.31 12.89 -20.47
N PRO A 6 2.81 12.29 -19.39
CA PRO A 6 2.23 13.07 -18.29
C PRO A 6 3.27 14.03 -17.73
N GLN A 7 2.85 15.25 -17.45
CA GLN A 7 3.71 16.22 -16.79
C GLN A 7 4.02 15.77 -15.36
N TYR A 8 5.11 16.27 -14.82
CA TYR A 8 5.53 16.03 -13.43
C TYR A 8 5.68 14.54 -13.10
N GLY A 9 6.23 13.74 -14.04
CA GLY A 9 6.49 12.32 -13.83
C GLY A 9 5.26 11.50 -13.45
N ALA A 10 4.07 11.88 -13.98
CA ALA A 10 2.78 11.31 -13.64
C ALA A 10 2.38 11.48 -12.15
N TRP A 11 2.85 12.52 -11.47
CA TRP A 11 2.30 12.97 -10.20
C TRP A 11 1.12 13.92 -10.40
N CYS A 12 0.23 13.99 -9.41
CA CYS A 12 -0.90 14.92 -9.40
C CYS A 12 -0.42 16.37 -9.58
N ALA A 13 -0.79 16.99 -10.71
CA ALA A 13 -0.32 18.32 -11.07
C ALA A 13 -0.72 19.39 -10.04
N TYR A 14 -1.94 19.29 -9.48
CA TYR A 14 -2.38 20.20 -8.42
C TYR A 14 -1.58 20.02 -7.13
N ALA A 15 -1.22 18.79 -6.76
CA ALA A 15 -0.36 18.57 -5.60
C ALA A 15 1.03 19.19 -5.81
N VAL A 16 1.59 19.05 -7.03
CA VAL A 16 2.89 19.65 -7.38
C VAL A 16 2.82 21.18 -7.30
N SER A 17 1.72 21.81 -7.73
CA SER A 17 1.54 23.27 -7.60
C SER A 17 1.51 23.75 -6.14
N LEU A 18 1.20 22.83 -5.21
CA LEU A 18 1.24 23.07 -3.76
C LEU A 18 2.59 22.64 -3.12
N GLY A 19 3.63 22.35 -3.91
CA GLY A 19 4.95 21.96 -3.43
C GLY A 19 5.03 20.55 -2.82
N ARG A 20 4.11 19.67 -3.18
CA ARG A 20 4.05 18.27 -2.72
C ARG A 20 3.76 17.32 -3.89
N VAL A 21 3.92 16.03 -3.68
CA VAL A 21 3.55 15.00 -4.65
C VAL A 21 2.37 14.18 -4.10
N ALA A 22 1.51 13.73 -5.00
CA ALA A 22 0.42 12.79 -4.71
C ALA A 22 0.24 11.86 -5.91
N PRO A 23 -0.20 10.62 -5.71
CA PRO A 23 -0.51 9.72 -6.81
C PRO A 23 -1.63 10.29 -7.67
N ILE A 24 -1.85 9.68 -8.82
CA ILE A 24 -2.86 10.12 -9.79
C ILE A 24 -4.02 9.12 -9.88
N ASP A 25 -5.16 9.64 -10.32
CA ASP A 25 -6.26 8.86 -10.89
C ASP A 25 -6.30 9.15 -12.40
N VAL A 26 -6.08 8.13 -13.22
CA VAL A 26 -6.01 8.26 -14.69
C VAL A 26 -7.29 8.82 -15.31
N ASN A 27 -8.42 8.72 -14.61
CA ASN A 27 -9.70 9.27 -15.07
C ASN A 27 -9.83 10.79 -14.84
N THR A 28 -8.88 11.41 -14.14
CA THR A 28 -8.88 12.84 -13.79
C THR A 28 -7.83 13.62 -14.57
N PHE A 29 -7.81 13.48 -15.90
CA PHE A 29 -6.83 14.15 -16.74
C PHE A 29 -7.37 15.41 -17.41
N SER A 30 -6.45 16.29 -17.79
CA SER A 30 -6.70 17.43 -18.67
C SER A 30 -5.51 17.67 -19.60
N ILE A 31 -5.79 18.21 -20.80
CA ILE A 31 -4.75 18.64 -21.73
C ILE A 31 -4.84 20.16 -21.86
N VAL A 32 -3.76 20.85 -21.50
CA VAL A 32 -3.66 22.31 -21.57
C VAL A 32 -2.42 22.68 -22.38
N ASN A 33 -2.59 23.41 -23.47
CA ASN A 33 -1.51 23.80 -24.36
C ASN A 33 -0.64 22.61 -24.83
N GLY A 34 -1.25 21.46 -25.11
CA GLY A 34 -0.58 20.24 -25.55
C GLY A 34 0.15 19.46 -24.44
N ARG A 35 0.07 19.91 -23.18
CA ARG A 35 0.65 19.23 -21.99
C ARG A 35 -0.42 18.40 -21.31
N LEU A 36 -0.13 17.13 -21.00
CA LEU A 36 -1.02 16.22 -20.27
C LEU A 36 -0.79 16.37 -18.75
N PHE A 37 -1.83 16.79 -18.06
CA PHE A 37 -1.88 16.89 -16.58
C PHE A 37 -2.87 15.87 -16.03
N ILE A 38 -2.51 15.18 -14.95
CA ILE A 38 -3.38 14.20 -14.30
C ILE A 38 -3.51 14.59 -12.83
N GLN A 39 -4.69 14.42 -12.28
CA GLN A 39 -4.97 14.81 -10.90
C GLN A 39 -5.13 13.57 -10.01
N HIS A 40 -5.16 13.77 -8.71
CA HIS A 40 -5.28 12.72 -7.72
C HIS A 40 -6.73 12.20 -7.58
N ASN A 41 -7.70 13.13 -7.61
CA ASN A 41 -9.12 12.88 -7.44
C ASN A 41 -9.93 14.12 -7.84
N GLN A 42 -11.25 14.03 -7.77
CA GLN A 42 -12.14 15.14 -8.14
C GLN A 42 -11.90 16.42 -7.33
N ARG A 43 -11.51 16.33 -6.06
CA ARG A 43 -11.16 17.51 -5.24
C ARG A 43 -9.93 18.23 -5.79
N ALA A 44 -8.93 17.46 -6.24
CA ALA A 44 -7.74 18.01 -6.89
C ALA A 44 -8.07 18.64 -8.26
N VAL A 45 -8.96 18.02 -9.05
CA VAL A 45 -9.50 18.62 -10.30
C VAL A 45 -10.16 19.96 -10.00
N ASN A 46 -11.02 20.03 -8.99
CA ASN A 46 -11.70 21.25 -8.63
C ASN A 46 -10.73 22.35 -8.18
N GLY A 47 -9.68 21.99 -7.42
CA GLY A 47 -8.63 22.92 -7.02
C GLY A 47 -7.77 23.41 -8.20
N TRP A 48 -7.39 22.48 -9.09
CA TRP A 48 -6.66 22.78 -10.31
C TRP A 48 -7.40 23.75 -11.22
N ASN A 49 -8.70 23.53 -11.43
CA ASN A 49 -9.54 24.32 -12.34
C ASN A 49 -9.85 25.73 -11.84
N LYS A 50 -9.58 26.05 -10.57
CA LYS A 50 -9.75 27.42 -10.06
C LYS A 50 -8.81 28.42 -10.71
N ASP A 51 -7.59 28.00 -11.02
CA ASP A 51 -6.57 28.83 -11.69
C ASP A 51 -5.57 27.91 -12.41
N VAL A 52 -5.94 27.37 -13.57
CA VAL A 52 -5.09 26.46 -14.33
C VAL A 52 -3.75 27.09 -14.73
N PRO A 53 -3.70 28.34 -15.26
CA PRO A 53 -2.43 28.97 -15.62
C PRO A 53 -1.51 29.18 -14.39
N GLY A 54 -2.06 29.71 -13.30
CA GLY A 54 -1.28 29.93 -12.07
C GLY A 54 -0.79 28.61 -11.44
N ASN A 55 -1.62 27.58 -11.44
CA ASN A 55 -1.24 26.25 -10.97
C ASN A 55 -0.13 25.62 -11.82
N ILE A 56 -0.12 25.84 -13.15
CA ILE A 56 0.98 25.39 -14.02
C ILE A 56 2.28 26.10 -13.64
N VAL A 57 2.26 27.42 -13.49
CA VAL A 57 3.45 28.20 -13.10
C VAL A 57 4.01 27.73 -11.76
N LEU A 58 3.14 27.51 -10.77
CA LEU A 58 3.56 27.00 -9.46
C LEU A 58 4.09 25.58 -9.53
N ALA A 59 3.47 24.71 -10.31
CA ALA A 59 3.91 23.35 -10.47
C ALA A 59 5.27 23.26 -11.18
N ASP A 60 5.48 24.01 -12.25
CA ASP A 60 6.78 24.11 -12.93
C ASP A 60 7.88 24.62 -11.97
N LYS A 61 7.57 25.59 -11.11
CA LYS A 61 8.49 26.12 -10.08
C LYS A 61 8.84 25.10 -9.01
N TYR A 62 7.87 24.32 -8.54
CA TYR A 62 8.07 23.38 -7.44
C TYR A 62 8.55 22.01 -7.87
N TRP A 63 8.30 21.60 -9.14
CA TRP A 63 8.68 20.28 -9.63
C TRP A 63 10.14 19.91 -9.38
N PRO A 64 11.16 20.75 -9.64
CA PRO A 64 12.54 20.40 -9.34
C PRO A 64 12.82 20.08 -7.87
N LYS A 65 12.03 20.68 -6.96
CA LYS A 65 12.19 20.48 -5.50
C LYS A 65 11.49 19.21 -4.99
N VAL A 66 10.51 18.70 -5.72
CA VAL A 66 9.70 17.54 -5.29
C VAL A 66 9.91 16.29 -6.15
N SER A 67 10.55 16.42 -7.30
CA SER A 67 10.78 15.32 -8.25
C SER A 67 11.61 14.16 -7.70
N GLY A 68 12.43 14.41 -6.68
CA GLY A 68 13.25 13.38 -6.02
C GLY A 68 12.50 12.56 -4.95
N LYS A 69 11.24 12.90 -4.65
CA LYS A 69 10.47 12.15 -3.65
C LYS A 69 10.03 10.79 -4.20
N LYS A 70 10.33 9.74 -3.46
CA LYS A 70 9.95 8.37 -3.84
C LYS A 70 8.44 8.16 -3.72
N GLY A 71 7.83 7.52 -4.72
CA GLY A 71 6.39 7.25 -4.77
C GLY A 71 5.87 6.37 -3.65
N SER A 72 6.73 5.48 -3.12
CA SER A 72 6.41 4.60 -2.00
C SER A 72 6.09 5.33 -0.68
N GLN A 73 6.40 6.64 -0.60
CA GLN A 73 6.15 7.46 0.60
C GLN A 73 4.81 8.21 0.54
N ILE A 74 4.01 7.99 -0.51
CA ILE A 74 2.77 8.75 -0.74
C ILE A 74 1.58 7.82 -0.61
N THR A 75 0.78 8.09 0.39
CA THR A 75 -0.46 7.36 0.67
C THR A 75 -1.66 8.22 0.24
N THR A 76 -2.61 7.65 -0.49
CA THR A 76 -3.88 8.31 -0.83
C THR A 76 -4.77 8.41 0.41
N ASP A 77 -5.77 9.31 0.40
CA ASP A 77 -6.72 9.37 1.52
C ASP A 77 -7.52 8.07 1.66
N ALA A 78 -7.79 7.36 0.55
CA ALA A 78 -8.40 6.03 0.59
C ALA A 78 -7.47 4.99 1.21
N GLU A 79 -6.16 5.05 0.90
CA GLU A 79 -5.16 4.14 1.47
C GLU A 79 -4.90 4.40 2.97
N LYS A 80 -5.12 5.63 3.45
CA LYS A 80 -5.06 5.97 4.89
C LYS A 80 -6.16 5.29 5.71
N ALA A 81 -7.20 4.75 5.07
CA ALA A 81 -8.22 3.96 5.76
C ALA A 81 -7.69 2.58 6.21
N PHE A 82 -6.56 2.13 5.67
CA PHE A 82 -5.95 0.85 6.01
C PHE A 82 -4.87 0.99 7.07
N VAL A 83 -4.67 -0.08 7.82
CA VAL A 83 -3.61 -0.21 8.82
C VAL A 83 -2.76 -1.40 8.43
N ASN A 84 -1.46 -1.17 8.24
CA ASN A 84 -0.52 -2.17 7.74
C ASN A 84 0.75 -2.25 8.60
N ASN A 85 1.24 -3.45 8.80
CA ASN A 85 2.56 -3.73 9.37
C ASN A 85 3.63 -3.55 8.28
N SER A 86 3.95 -2.30 7.99
CA SER A 86 4.91 -1.92 6.95
C SER A 86 6.10 -1.15 7.52
N ASP A 87 7.21 -1.20 6.81
CA ASP A 87 8.40 -0.42 7.13
C ASP A 87 8.22 1.10 6.85
N GLU A 88 9.28 1.87 7.01
CA GLU A 88 9.29 3.31 6.76
C GLU A 88 9.02 3.68 5.28
N ASN A 89 9.25 2.75 4.35
CA ASN A 89 8.99 2.90 2.93
C ASN A 89 7.59 2.38 2.52
N GLY A 90 6.77 1.93 3.48
CA GLY A 90 5.46 1.35 3.25
C GLY A 90 5.49 -0.08 2.73
N VAL A 91 6.64 -0.77 2.81
CA VAL A 91 6.79 -2.15 2.35
C VAL A 91 6.31 -3.12 3.43
N ILE A 92 5.33 -3.94 3.07
CA ILE A 92 4.75 -4.96 3.95
C ILE A 92 5.54 -6.26 3.89
N LEU A 93 5.30 -7.15 4.87
CA LEU A 93 5.94 -8.47 4.93
C LEU A 93 7.48 -8.40 4.94
N GLN A 94 8.04 -7.27 5.37
CA GLN A 94 9.49 -7.03 5.31
C GLN A 94 10.08 -7.26 3.89
N GLY A 95 9.27 -7.07 2.84
CA GLY A 95 9.65 -7.29 1.45
C GLY A 95 9.68 -8.74 1.00
N TYR A 96 9.07 -9.67 1.74
CA TYR A 96 8.85 -11.03 1.25
C TYR A 96 7.66 -11.09 0.30
N ASP A 97 7.75 -11.99 -0.67
CA ASP A 97 6.79 -12.16 -1.76
C ASP A 97 5.52 -12.86 -1.27
N ALA A 98 4.41 -12.13 -1.26
CA ALA A 98 3.12 -12.64 -0.79
C ALA A 98 2.61 -13.85 -1.58
N VAL A 99 2.90 -13.93 -2.89
CA VAL A 99 2.50 -15.05 -3.77
C VAL A 99 3.31 -16.30 -3.47
N ALA A 100 4.59 -16.15 -3.11
CA ALA A 100 5.47 -17.28 -2.86
C ALA A 100 5.05 -18.13 -1.65
N TYR A 101 4.36 -17.54 -0.67
CA TYR A 101 3.79 -18.30 0.44
C TYR A 101 2.80 -19.37 -0.02
N PHE A 102 2.05 -19.08 -1.09
CA PHE A 102 1.07 -20.00 -1.66
C PHE A 102 1.70 -20.93 -2.72
N SER A 103 2.49 -20.36 -3.62
CA SER A 103 3.03 -21.11 -4.76
C SER A 103 4.22 -21.99 -4.42
N GLN A 104 4.98 -21.64 -3.38
CA GLN A 104 6.20 -22.34 -2.98
C GLN A 104 6.16 -22.86 -1.53
N MET A 105 5.11 -22.53 -0.77
CA MET A 105 4.94 -22.86 0.65
C MET A 105 6.15 -22.47 1.52
N LYS A 106 6.77 -21.35 1.21
CA LYS A 106 7.92 -20.81 1.93
C LYS A 106 8.04 -19.30 1.74
N PRO A 107 8.64 -18.58 2.71
CA PRO A 107 9.00 -17.18 2.55
C PRO A 107 10.12 -17.04 1.51
N VAL A 108 9.88 -16.23 0.49
CA VAL A 108 10.87 -15.89 -0.55
C VAL A 108 11.02 -14.39 -0.58
N LYS A 109 12.25 -13.91 -0.56
CA LYS A 109 12.51 -12.47 -0.62
C LYS A 109 12.10 -11.91 -1.98
N GLY A 110 11.34 -10.83 -1.96
CA GLY A 110 11.01 -10.05 -3.16
C GLY A 110 12.14 -9.11 -3.57
N ASP A 111 12.03 -8.60 -4.78
CA ASP A 111 12.88 -7.55 -5.35
C ASP A 111 12.00 -6.32 -5.62
N GLY A 112 12.40 -5.16 -5.15
CA GLY A 112 11.64 -3.92 -5.29
C GLY A 112 11.39 -3.47 -6.74
N LYS A 113 12.05 -4.09 -7.73
CA LYS A 113 11.74 -3.87 -9.16
C LYS A 113 10.39 -4.47 -9.56
N TYR A 114 9.95 -5.53 -8.89
CA TYR A 114 8.65 -6.15 -9.07
C TYR A 114 7.77 -5.79 -7.87
N PHE A 115 6.96 -4.77 -8.00
CA PHE A 115 6.11 -4.32 -6.89
C PHE A 115 4.67 -4.08 -7.32
N ALA A 116 3.77 -4.12 -6.36
CA ALA A 116 2.40 -3.65 -6.47
C ALA A 116 1.98 -2.92 -5.20
N ARG A 117 0.96 -2.07 -5.31
CA ARG A 117 0.33 -1.42 -4.15
C ARG A 117 -1.07 -2.00 -3.96
N TYR A 118 -1.39 -2.30 -2.72
CA TYR A 118 -2.72 -2.76 -2.34
C TYR A 118 -3.02 -2.36 -0.89
N ASN A 119 -4.21 -1.84 -0.64
CA ASN A 119 -4.69 -1.43 0.69
C ASN A 119 -3.67 -0.57 1.48
N GLY A 120 -3.03 0.39 0.81
CA GLY A 120 -2.09 1.32 1.44
C GLY A 120 -0.68 0.77 1.68
N ALA A 121 -0.41 -0.48 1.33
CA ALA A 121 0.91 -1.10 1.45
C ALA A 121 1.56 -1.36 0.09
N THR A 122 2.89 -1.43 0.08
CA THR A 122 3.70 -1.85 -1.07
C THR A 122 4.15 -3.29 -0.87
N TYR A 123 3.87 -4.14 -1.83
CA TYR A 123 4.29 -5.54 -1.88
C TYR A 123 5.43 -5.71 -2.87
N TRP A 124 6.46 -6.47 -2.50
CA TRP A 124 7.54 -6.86 -3.40
C TRP A 124 7.41 -8.31 -3.80
N PHE A 125 7.82 -8.63 -5.03
CA PHE A 125 7.70 -9.97 -5.60
C PHE A 125 9.05 -10.49 -6.07
N SER A 126 9.20 -11.80 -6.05
CA SER A 126 10.42 -12.47 -6.50
C SER A 126 10.51 -12.59 -8.03
N SER A 127 9.39 -12.35 -8.73
CA SER A 127 9.31 -12.41 -10.19
C SER A 127 8.20 -11.52 -10.74
N GLU A 128 8.27 -11.19 -12.02
CA GLU A 128 7.20 -10.49 -12.76
C GLU A 128 5.91 -11.32 -12.80
N GLN A 129 6.03 -12.66 -12.88
CA GLN A 129 4.87 -13.56 -12.85
C GLN A 129 4.10 -13.41 -11.52
N ASN A 130 4.80 -13.45 -10.38
CA ASN A 130 4.16 -13.28 -9.07
C ASN A 130 3.56 -11.89 -8.91
N GLN A 131 4.23 -10.84 -9.42
CA GLN A 131 3.67 -9.50 -9.45
C GLN A 131 2.35 -9.45 -10.24
N THR A 132 2.30 -10.11 -11.39
CA THR A 132 1.09 -10.17 -12.24
C THR A 132 -0.03 -10.91 -11.52
N MET A 133 0.24 -12.09 -10.96
CA MET A 133 -0.74 -12.87 -10.18
C MET A 133 -1.32 -12.06 -9.01
N PHE A 134 -0.46 -11.34 -8.30
CA PHE A 134 -0.93 -10.50 -7.20
C PHE A 134 -1.80 -9.34 -7.69
N LYS A 135 -1.44 -8.67 -8.80
CA LYS A 135 -2.23 -7.56 -9.36
C LYS A 135 -3.62 -8.00 -9.82
N GLU A 136 -3.75 -9.22 -10.31
CA GLU A 136 -5.02 -9.80 -10.75
C GLU A 136 -5.91 -10.19 -9.56
N HIS A 137 -5.32 -10.71 -8.48
CA HIS A 137 -6.05 -11.26 -7.33
C HIS A 137 -5.38 -10.89 -5.99
N PRO A 138 -5.23 -9.59 -5.66
CA PRO A 138 -4.50 -9.18 -4.46
C PRO A 138 -5.14 -9.68 -3.15
N GLU A 139 -6.46 -9.82 -3.11
CA GLU A 139 -7.21 -10.31 -1.96
C GLU A 139 -6.90 -11.77 -1.60
N MET A 140 -6.46 -12.57 -2.58
CA MET A 140 -6.08 -13.97 -2.36
C MET A 140 -4.73 -14.10 -1.65
N PHE A 141 -3.80 -13.18 -1.96
CA PHE A 141 -2.40 -13.30 -1.54
C PHE A 141 -2.03 -12.36 -0.40
N ALA A 142 -2.80 -11.28 -0.20
CA ALA A 142 -2.53 -10.35 0.89
C ALA A 142 -2.71 -11.04 2.25
N PRO A 143 -1.81 -10.77 3.23
CA PRO A 143 -1.95 -11.35 4.55
C PRO A 143 -3.18 -10.78 5.26
N LEU A 144 -3.82 -11.58 6.10
CA LEU A 144 -4.87 -11.10 7.00
C LEU A 144 -4.32 -10.00 7.92
N TYR A 145 -5.22 -9.17 8.39
CA TYR A 145 -4.98 -8.15 9.43
C TYR A 145 -3.81 -7.21 9.10
N GLY A 146 -3.70 -6.80 7.83
CA GLY A 146 -2.65 -5.88 7.41
C GLY A 146 -1.23 -6.40 7.64
N GLY A 147 -1.04 -7.71 7.73
CA GLY A 147 0.26 -8.34 7.97
C GLY A 147 0.76 -8.23 9.40
N PHE A 148 -0.08 -7.92 10.38
CA PHE A 148 0.25 -8.05 11.81
C PHE A 148 0.11 -9.49 12.29
N GLY A 149 0.75 -9.80 13.42
CA GLY A 149 0.68 -11.11 14.06
C GLY A 149 -0.75 -11.46 14.47
N SER A 150 -1.33 -12.49 13.85
CA SER A 150 -2.76 -12.80 13.97
C SER A 150 -3.18 -13.16 15.39
N TYR A 151 -2.31 -13.80 16.20
CA TYR A 151 -2.59 -13.99 17.62
C TYR A 151 -2.65 -12.65 18.38
N GLY A 152 -1.74 -11.73 18.11
CA GLY A 152 -1.79 -10.38 18.67
C GLY A 152 -3.13 -9.70 18.38
N ILE A 153 -3.61 -9.76 17.14
CA ILE A 153 -4.91 -9.18 16.75
C ILE A 153 -6.06 -9.85 17.51
N SER A 154 -6.04 -11.18 17.71
CA SER A 154 -7.04 -11.88 18.55
C SER A 154 -7.04 -11.40 19.99
N GLN A 155 -5.92 -10.87 20.48
CA GLN A 155 -5.74 -10.27 21.81
C GLN A 155 -5.92 -8.73 21.80
N ASN A 156 -6.43 -8.16 20.70
CA ASN A 156 -6.63 -6.72 20.50
C ASN A 156 -5.32 -5.91 20.57
N LYS A 157 -4.21 -6.47 20.07
CA LYS A 157 -2.87 -5.88 20.08
C LYS A 157 -2.22 -6.00 18.69
N PHE A 158 -1.40 -5.00 18.36
CA PHE A 158 -0.53 -5.08 17.19
C PHE A 158 0.79 -5.74 17.57
N HIS A 159 1.12 -6.85 16.93
CA HIS A 159 2.44 -7.48 17.02
C HIS A 159 3.10 -7.45 15.63
N PRO A 160 4.38 -6.99 15.52
CA PRO A 160 5.15 -7.16 14.30
C PRO A 160 5.31 -8.65 14.01
N VAL A 161 5.72 -9.01 12.79
CA VAL A 161 5.78 -10.42 12.40
C VAL A 161 7.18 -10.90 12.07
N LYS A 162 7.37 -12.21 12.13
CA LYS A 162 8.48 -12.93 11.52
C LYS A 162 7.96 -13.63 10.28
N PRO A 163 8.39 -13.25 9.07
CA PRO A 163 7.89 -13.81 7.81
C PRO A 163 8.03 -15.33 7.69
N GLU A 164 8.96 -15.93 8.42
CA GLU A 164 9.18 -17.37 8.48
C GLU A 164 8.11 -18.12 9.29
N LEU A 165 7.40 -17.41 10.18
CA LEU A 165 6.37 -17.97 11.04
C LEU A 165 4.99 -17.73 10.40
N PHE A 166 4.65 -18.50 9.40
CA PHE A 166 3.42 -18.37 8.64
C PHE A 166 2.62 -19.68 8.57
N GLN A 167 1.37 -19.56 8.22
CA GLN A 167 0.51 -20.67 7.81
C GLN A 167 -0.57 -20.17 6.87
N ILE A 168 -1.08 -21.08 6.04
CA ILE A 168 -2.25 -20.84 5.22
C ILE A 168 -3.43 -21.56 5.88
N VAL A 169 -4.45 -20.78 6.29
CA VAL A 169 -5.67 -21.30 6.91
C VAL A 169 -6.86 -20.84 6.08
N ASP A 170 -7.65 -21.77 5.62
CA ASP A 170 -8.83 -21.52 4.77
C ASP A 170 -8.51 -20.61 3.56
N GLY A 171 -7.33 -20.84 2.95
CA GLY A 171 -6.86 -20.07 1.79
C GLY A 171 -6.33 -18.66 2.12
N HIS A 172 -6.17 -18.30 3.38
CA HIS A 172 -5.65 -17.01 3.80
C HIS A 172 -4.27 -17.10 4.42
N LEU A 173 -3.39 -16.16 4.09
CA LEU A 173 -2.07 -16.03 4.68
C LEU A 173 -2.16 -15.43 6.08
N ILE A 174 -1.73 -16.20 7.05
CA ILE A 174 -1.61 -15.82 8.46
C ILE A 174 -0.13 -15.81 8.83
N ILE A 175 0.33 -14.78 9.56
CA ILE A 175 1.71 -14.64 9.98
C ILE A 175 1.74 -14.38 11.48
N HIS A 176 2.80 -14.84 12.14
CA HIS A 176 2.95 -14.78 13.58
C HIS A 176 4.15 -13.96 14.01
N HIS A 177 4.10 -13.44 15.23
CA HIS A 177 5.16 -12.66 15.84
C HIS A 177 6.30 -13.52 16.37
N SER A 178 5.95 -14.62 17.03
CA SER A 178 6.89 -15.50 17.72
C SER A 178 6.41 -16.95 17.69
N GLN A 179 7.27 -17.89 18.09
CA GLN A 179 6.89 -19.30 18.23
C GLN A 179 5.81 -19.48 19.30
N GLU A 180 5.83 -18.67 20.34
CA GLU A 180 4.84 -18.66 21.42
C GLU A 180 3.48 -18.21 20.86
N ASP A 181 3.43 -17.10 20.12
CA ASP A 181 2.19 -16.62 19.45
C ASP A 181 1.66 -17.66 18.46
N PHE A 182 2.54 -18.32 17.70
CA PHE A 182 2.19 -19.40 16.80
C PHE A 182 1.57 -20.58 17.57
N ALA A 183 2.19 -21.03 18.65
CA ALA A 183 1.69 -22.13 19.46
C ALA A 183 0.34 -21.79 20.13
N GLU A 184 0.20 -20.59 20.69
CA GLU A 184 -1.05 -20.13 21.29
C GLU A 184 -2.19 -20.00 20.26
N PHE A 185 -1.88 -19.49 19.07
CA PHE A 185 -2.87 -19.41 17.99
C PHE A 185 -3.38 -20.79 17.58
N ASN A 186 -2.48 -21.79 17.52
CA ASN A 186 -2.83 -23.15 17.09
C ASN A 186 -3.62 -23.96 18.15
N LYS A 187 -3.69 -23.52 19.40
CA LYS A 187 -4.54 -24.18 20.42
C LYS A 187 -6.04 -24.09 20.06
N ASP A 188 -6.46 -23.01 19.41
CA ASP A 188 -7.83 -22.78 18.98
C ASP A 188 -7.85 -21.87 17.76
N ILE A 189 -7.50 -22.40 16.58
CA ILE A 189 -7.43 -21.64 15.32
C ILE A 189 -8.77 -20.95 15.02
N PRO A 190 -9.95 -21.66 15.01
CA PRO A 190 -11.22 -21.02 14.69
C PRO A 190 -11.59 -19.92 15.68
N GLY A 191 -11.39 -20.15 16.98
CA GLY A 191 -11.70 -19.17 18.02
C GLY A 191 -10.77 -17.94 17.94
N ASN A 192 -9.50 -18.11 17.65
CA ASN A 192 -8.56 -17.02 17.49
C ASN A 192 -8.86 -16.20 16.20
N ILE A 193 -9.23 -16.84 15.10
CA ILE A 193 -9.69 -16.15 13.88
C ILE A 193 -10.98 -15.36 14.17
N ALA A 194 -11.96 -15.96 14.86
CA ALA A 194 -13.19 -15.27 15.22
C ALA A 194 -12.94 -14.02 16.06
N LYS A 195 -12.10 -14.13 17.10
CA LYS A 195 -11.69 -12.99 17.92
C LYS A 195 -10.97 -11.92 17.11
N ALA A 196 -10.01 -12.33 16.25
CA ALA A 196 -9.29 -11.40 15.41
C ALA A 196 -10.21 -10.66 14.44
N ASN A 197 -11.16 -11.36 13.82
CA ASN A 197 -12.14 -10.76 12.91
C ASN A 197 -13.07 -9.76 13.64
N MET A 198 -13.40 -10.00 14.91
CA MET A 198 -14.18 -9.05 15.73
C MET A 198 -13.36 -7.81 16.09
N ASN A 199 -12.08 -7.98 16.44
CA ASN A 199 -11.21 -6.90 16.90
C ASN A 199 -10.71 -6.02 15.74
N TRP A 200 -10.46 -6.61 14.58
CA TRP A 200 -9.78 -5.95 13.47
C TRP A 200 -10.47 -4.66 13.00
N PRO A 201 -11.81 -4.61 12.77
CA PRO A 201 -12.48 -3.39 12.33
C PRO A 201 -12.30 -2.21 13.30
N GLU A 202 -12.37 -2.47 14.62
CA GLU A 202 -12.19 -1.44 15.62
C GLU A 202 -10.73 -0.99 15.74
N LEU A 203 -9.78 -1.92 15.61
CA LEU A 203 -8.35 -1.59 15.55
C LEU A 203 -8.04 -0.70 14.33
N VAL A 204 -8.59 -1.02 13.16
CA VAL A 204 -8.45 -0.21 11.95
C VAL A 204 -9.07 1.16 12.15
N LYS A 205 -10.31 1.26 12.59
CA LYS A 205 -11.02 2.53 12.83
C LYS A 205 -10.26 3.46 13.77
N LYS A 206 -9.71 2.93 14.84
CA LYS A 206 -8.95 3.69 15.86
C LYS A 206 -7.59 4.16 15.35
N ASN A 207 -6.99 3.44 14.40
CA ASN A 207 -5.58 3.63 14.01
C ASN A 207 -5.42 4.00 12.52
N ALA A 208 -6.49 4.14 11.76
CA ALA A 208 -6.45 4.56 10.36
C ALA A 208 -5.62 5.83 10.18
N GLY A 209 -4.70 5.82 9.22
CA GLY A 209 -3.79 6.92 8.94
C GLY A 209 -2.63 7.11 9.93
N LYS A 210 -2.52 6.25 10.96
CA LYS A 210 -1.41 6.28 11.91
C LYS A 210 -0.37 5.22 11.52
N LYS A 211 0.90 5.52 11.75
CA LYS A 211 1.95 4.52 11.73
C LYS A 211 1.88 3.74 13.04
N ILE A 212 1.81 2.42 12.96
CA ILE A 212 1.87 1.53 14.13
C ILE A 212 3.33 1.13 14.30
N ASN A 213 3.91 1.48 15.44
CA ASN A 213 5.29 1.14 15.82
C ASN A 213 5.31 -0.13 16.67
#